data_ea192e272e6baff3c7506699a929dddc
#
_entry.id   ea192e272e6baff3c7506699a929dddc
#
_cell.length_a   1.000
_cell.length_b   1.000
_cell.length_c   1.000
_cell.angle_alpha   90.00
_cell.angle_beta   90.00
_cell.angle_gamma   90.00
#
_symmetry.space_group_name_H-M   'P 1'
#
loop_
_entity.id
_entity.type
_entity.pdbx_description
1 polymer ?
#
loop_
_entity_poly.entity_id
_entity_poly.type
_entity_poly.pdbx_seq_one_letter_code
_entity_poly.pdbx_strand_id
1 'polypeptide(L)'
;MKHNASTLGRRAAAAAGVLTLAFLGLAPSAVATETPNYGNIKTEVKGSLAIHKHLTGGGKDIGTPTGTEQNADDKGPAVEGVVFTAYPITDINLKDPAGWDTISNLARTGVPDSACTNPAAPTLGAHTFGKGMASPATNSEGLATITEMPVQAYLVCETTTPGDIVQKAKPFVVTIPHPNTAAGADGQWIYDVNVYPKNEAIDVDKTIQAQKLNGYGVGSLIKFPVSSTAPTLDAKSFYKYFQLRDTLDDRLTAVTATEVSLEGTTLQPTDYQVDTNGQTVTVTFTAEGLKKIKAAPGKKVSAVFQGKVTKAGSNGTITNRAQVISDTLYAEQPPTPETPPTNPDNPPTSDEVTSNWGDLSIKKVDTHQQGQTKAGLQGAQFQLYKAKDAYANTCSKVKDGDPIAINGQTTLTTDAQGAIDIKGLFISDSIDGADRDNQKDATERCYVLVETKAPAGYVLPAGDAAVTAVKVKVGEVATDNVTVENTKQSVPGLPLTGANGMLILTASGASLLMIAVGSVLVARYRER
;
A
#
# COMPACT_ATOMS: atom_id res chain seq x y z
N MET A 1 25.33 -51.11 -27.24
CA MET A 1 26.29 -50.26 -27.97
C MET A 1 26.07 -48.80 -27.58
N LYS A 2 27.10 -48.20 -27.01
CA LYS A 2 27.38 -46.75 -26.88
C LYS A 2 26.40 -45.89 -26.03
N HIS A 3 26.74 -45.68 -24.83
CA HIS A 3 27.38 -44.58 -24.11
C HIS A 3 26.51 -43.33 -23.98
N ASN A 4 25.95 -43.20 -22.78
CA ASN A 4 25.40 -41.98 -22.21
C ASN A 4 26.53 -41.21 -21.51
N ALA A 5 26.63 -39.92 -21.80
CA ALA A 5 27.37 -38.98 -21.00
C ALA A 5 26.38 -38.17 -20.15
N SER A 6 26.50 -38.30 -18.86
CA SER A 6 25.76 -37.51 -17.87
C SER A 6 26.39 -36.14 -17.70
N THR A 7 25.64 -35.10 -18.00
CA THR A 7 26.01 -33.72 -17.65
C THR A 7 25.56 -33.42 -16.20
N LEU A 8 26.51 -33.34 -15.28
CA LEU A 8 26.32 -32.79 -13.96
C LEU A 8 26.08 -31.26 -14.09
N GLY A 9 24.92 -30.82 -13.69
CA GLY A 9 24.64 -29.42 -13.50
C GLY A 9 25.42 -28.85 -12.30
N ARG A 10 26.27 -27.87 -12.58
CA ARG A 10 26.94 -27.09 -11.56
C ARG A 10 25.98 -26.05 -11.00
N ARG A 11 25.59 -26.24 -9.76
CA ARG A 11 24.99 -25.16 -8.95
C ARG A 11 26.13 -24.22 -8.55
N ALA A 12 26.11 -22.98 -9.04
CA ALA A 12 26.97 -21.92 -8.56
C ALA A 12 26.49 -21.51 -7.15
N ALA A 13 27.25 -21.82 -6.13
CA ALA A 13 27.13 -21.21 -4.83
C ALA A 13 27.85 -19.87 -4.91
N ALA A 14 27.16 -18.76 -4.62
CA ALA A 14 27.78 -17.47 -4.40
C ALA A 14 28.62 -17.55 -3.13
N ALA A 15 29.93 -17.65 -3.29
CA ALA A 15 30.87 -17.60 -2.17
C ALA A 15 31.23 -16.15 -1.88
N ALA A 16 31.04 -15.74 -0.62
CA ALA A 16 31.64 -14.54 -0.08
C ALA A 16 33.14 -14.56 -0.39
N GLY A 17 33.65 -13.47 -0.96
CA GLY A 17 35.03 -13.37 -1.39
C GLY A 17 36.01 -13.53 -0.21
N VAL A 18 36.51 -14.74 -0.04
CA VAL A 18 37.66 -15.02 0.79
C VAL A 18 38.90 -14.97 -0.12
N LEU A 19 39.79 -14.04 0.13
CA LEU A 19 41.13 -14.05 -0.48
C LEU A 19 41.85 -15.34 -0.05
N THR A 20 41.76 -16.40 -0.86
CA THR A 20 42.62 -17.57 -0.73
C THR A 20 43.85 -17.36 -1.59
N LEU A 21 44.95 -17.00 -0.97
CA LEU A 21 46.29 -17.20 -1.57
C LEU A 21 46.53 -18.72 -1.69
N ALA A 22 46.34 -19.24 -2.91
CA ALA A 22 46.67 -20.63 -3.21
C ALA A 22 48.21 -20.80 -3.25
N PHE A 23 48.79 -21.38 -2.21
CA PHE A 23 50.17 -21.92 -2.28
C PHE A 23 50.11 -23.30 -2.92
N LEU A 24 50.57 -23.41 -4.18
CA LEU A 24 50.95 -24.69 -4.78
C LEU A 24 52.25 -25.17 -4.15
N GLY A 25 52.16 -26.31 -3.43
CA GLY A 25 53.33 -26.97 -2.88
C GLY A 25 54.29 -27.49 -3.94
N LEU A 26 55.51 -27.04 -3.93
CA LEU A 26 56.68 -27.70 -4.49
C LEU A 26 57.73 -27.86 -3.38
N ALA A 27 58.44 -29.00 -3.43
CA ALA A 27 59.39 -29.51 -2.43
C ALA A 27 60.49 -28.52 -2.01
N PRO A 28 61.13 -28.70 -0.83
CA PRO A 28 61.94 -27.69 -0.17
C PRO A 28 63.28 -27.50 -0.88
N SER A 29 63.35 -26.47 -1.71
CA SER A 29 64.61 -25.79 -1.91
C SER A 29 64.70 -24.73 -0.82
N ALA A 30 65.77 -24.68 -0.05
CA ALA A 30 66.02 -23.62 0.89
C ALA A 30 66.14 -22.30 0.14
N VAL A 31 65.00 -21.65 -0.08
CA VAL A 31 64.93 -20.25 -0.50
C VAL A 31 65.09 -19.45 0.80
N ALA A 32 66.15 -18.62 0.83
CA ALA A 32 66.23 -17.58 1.84
C ALA A 32 64.89 -16.87 1.89
N THR A 33 64.23 -16.87 3.02
CA THR A 33 63.03 -16.05 3.29
C THR A 33 63.49 -14.60 3.21
N GLU A 34 63.40 -14.00 2.01
CA GLU A 34 63.42 -12.55 1.91
C GLU A 34 62.25 -12.04 2.79
N THR A 35 62.58 -11.32 3.84
CA THR A 35 61.57 -10.60 4.63
C THR A 35 60.80 -9.69 3.70
N PRO A 36 59.48 -9.77 3.64
CA PRO A 36 58.69 -8.93 2.77
C PRO A 36 59.07 -7.47 2.92
N ASN A 37 59.60 -6.87 1.85
CA ASN A 37 60.05 -5.48 1.90
C ASN A 37 58.87 -4.55 1.63
N TYR A 38 58.19 -4.12 2.69
CA TYR A 38 57.14 -3.09 2.61
C TYR A 38 57.72 -1.66 2.55
N GLY A 39 59.03 -1.49 2.37
CA GLY A 39 59.73 -0.21 2.31
C GLY A 39 59.36 0.71 1.15
N ASN A 40 58.59 0.21 0.18
CA ASN A 40 58.09 0.99 -0.95
C ASN A 40 56.71 1.65 -0.68
N ILE A 41 56.08 1.46 0.49
CA ILE A 41 54.90 2.22 0.90
C ILE A 41 55.32 3.64 1.25
N LYS A 42 54.77 4.61 0.50
CA LYS A 42 54.99 6.06 0.71
C LYS A 42 54.02 6.59 1.75
N THR A 43 54.49 6.70 2.99
CA THR A 43 53.67 7.09 4.13
C THR A 43 53.30 8.58 4.17
N GLU A 44 54.01 9.42 3.46
CA GLU A 44 53.76 10.85 3.25
C GLU A 44 52.61 11.14 2.24
N VAL A 45 52.27 10.15 1.43
CA VAL A 45 51.18 10.25 0.48
C VAL A 45 49.84 10.00 1.18
N LYS A 46 48.85 10.84 0.88
CA LYS A 46 47.49 10.58 1.27
C LYS A 46 46.74 9.96 0.12
N GLY A 47 45.83 9.07 0.42
CA GLY A 47 44.98 8.44 -0.58
C GLY A 47 43.50 8.81 -0.45
N SER A 48 42.68 8.07 -1.15
CA SER A 48 41.24 8.19 -1.09
C SER A 48 40.54 6.84 -1.06
N LEU A 49 39.28 6.80 -0.57
CA LEU A 49 38.40 5.66 -0.64
C LEU A 49 37.15 6.06 -1.43
N ALA A 50 37.05 5.59 -2.66
CA ALA A 50 35.88 5.72 -3.51
C ALA A 50 34.92 4.56 -3.24
N ILE A 51 33.72 4.86 -2.76
CA ILE A 51 32.71 3.90 -2.35
C ILE A 51 31.59 3.91 -3.39
N HIS A 52 31.46 2.83 -4.13
CA HIS A 52 30.40 2.65 -5.14
C HIS A 52 29.28 1.81 -4.54
N LYS A 53 28.23 2.45 -4.10
CA LYS A 53 27.12 1.83 -3.37
C LYS A 53 25.99 1.41 -4.30
N HIS A 54 25.69 0.12 -4.32
CA HIS A 54 24.68 -0.45 -5.21
C HIS A 54 23.82 -1.49 -4.48
N LEU A 55 22.62 -1.79 -5.05
CA LEU A 55 21.78 -2.90 -4.59
C LEU A 55 22.38 -4.24 -5.06
N THR A 56 22.09 -5.29 -4.29
CA THR A 56 22.31 -6.67 -4.71
C THR A 56 21.30 -7.03 -5.79
N GLY A 57 21.76 -7.73 -6.84
CA GLY A 57 20.93 -8.07 -8.00
C GLY A 57 20.91 -6.98 -9.09
N GLY A 58 20.45 -7.35 -10.28
CA GLY A 58 20.39 -6.45 -11.43
C GLY A 58 21.74 -6.11 -12.11
N GLY A 59 22.87 -6.45 -11.48
CA GLY A 59 24.20 -6.32 -12.04
C GLY A 59 24.79 -7.68 -12.45
N LYS A 60 25.90 -7.66 -13.18
CA LYS A 60 26.69 -8.87 -13.42
C LYS A 60 27.58 -9.17 -12.22
N ASP A 61 28.06 -10.42 -12.14
CA ASP A 61 29.11 -10.76 -11.18
C ASP A 61 30.40 -10.06 -11.60
N ILE A 62 30.80 -9.05 -10.81
CA ILE A 62 32.02 -8.26 -11.06
C ILE A 62 33.31 -8.97 -10.61
N GLY A 63 33.20 -10.20 -10.10
CA GLY A 63 34.32 -10.96 -9.54
C GLY A 63 34.89 -10.37 -8.26
N THR A 64 36.15 -10.68 -7.98
CA THR A 64 36.85 -10.15 -6.80
C THR A 64 37.35 -8.73 -7.08
N PRO A 65 36.94 -7.72 -6.28
CA PRO A 65 37.41 -6.35 -6.43
C PRO A 65 38.95 -6.27 -6.25
N THR A 66 39.58 -5.56 -7.14
CA THR A 66 41.04 -5.40 -7.15
C THR A 66 41.53 -4.09 -6.51
N GLY A 67 40.62 -3.27 -6.02
CA GLY A 67 40.88 -1.92 -5.54
C GLY A 67 40.87 -0.86 -6.64
N THR A 68 40.76 -1.26 -7.91
CA THR A 68 40.63 -0.35 -9.05
C THR A 68 39.15 -0.13 -9.41
N GLU A 69 38.87 0.94 -10.15
CA GLU A 69 37.51 1.20 -10.62
C GLU A 69 37.03 0.14 -11.62
N GLN A 70 35.78 -0.30 -11.47
CA GLN A 70 35.11 -1.27 -12.32
C GLN A 70 34.04 -0.61 -13.18
N ASN A 71 33.66 -1.25 -14.30
CA ASN A 71 32.69 -0.73 -15.24
C ASN A 71 31.31 -0.49 -14.55
N ALA A 72 30.67 0.64 -14.89
CA ALA A 72 29.39 1.03 -14.35
C ALA A 72 28.27 0.00 -14.62
N ASP A 73 28.24 -0.58 -15.83
CA ASP A 73 27.17 -1.50 -16.29
C ASP A 73 27.10 -2.82 -15.49
N ASP A 74 28.13 -3.14 -14.73
CA ASP A 74 28.22 -4.38 -13.97
C ASP A 74 27.84 -4.20 -12.48
N LYS A 75 27.58 -2.96 -12.02
CA LYS A 75 27.45 -2.65 -10.58
C LYS A 75 26.05 -2.89 -10.00
N GLY A 76 24.99 -3.00 -10.80
CA GLY A 76 23.59 -3.02 -10.37
C GLY A 76 23.04 -1.63 -10.05
N PRO A 77 21.77 -1.51 -9.57
CA PRO A 77 21.16 -0.23 -9.28
C PRO A 77 21.93 0.56 -8.21
N ALA A 78 22.17 1.85 -8.45
CA ALA A 78 22.83 2.75 -7.52
C ALA A 78 21.96 3.05 -6.29
N VAL A 79 22.59 3.29 -5.13
CA VAL A 79 21.90 3.70 -3.90
C VAL A 79 22.40 5.07 -3.49
N GLU A 80 21.51 6.06 -3.52
CA GLU A 80 21.76 7.43 -3.09
C GLU A 80 21.52 7.60 -1.58
N GLY A 81 22.18 8.58 -0.95
CA GLY A 81 21.92 8.99 0.44
C GLY A 81 22.63 8.17 1.52
N VAL A 82 23.48 7.21 1.14
CA VAL A 82 24.25 6.39 2.12
C VAL A 82 25.51 7.11 2.57
N VAL A 83 25.79 7.11 3.88
CA VAL A 83 27.05 7.64 4.43
C VAL A 83 27.87 6.50 5.02
N PHE A 84 29.16 6.50 4.70
CA PHE A 84 30.15 5.59 5.29
C PHE A 84 31.10 6.37 6.18
N THR A 85 31.57 5.73 7.25
CA THR A 85 32.63 6.28 8.09
C THR A 85 33.79 5.28 8.17
N ALA A 86 34.99 5.74 7.83
CA ALA A 86 36.22 4.98 7.93
C ALA A 86 36.92 5.33 9.25
N TYR A 87 37.15 4.34 10.09
CA TYR A 87 37.84 4.49 11.39
C TYR A 87 39.26 3.94 11.28
N PRO A 88 40.33 4.77 11.43
CA PRO A 88 41.69 4.29 11.43
C PRO A 88 41.91 3.25 12.54
N ILE A 89 42.50 2.11 12.23
CA ILE A 89 42.89 1.07 13.20
C ILE A 89 44.30 1.41 13.66
N THR A 90 44.45 2.00 14.85
CA THR A 90 45.70 2.68 15.25
C THR A 90 46.79 1.75 15.72
N ASP A 91 46.48 0.53 16.07
CA ASP A 91 47.41 -0.52 16.52
C ASP A 91 47.94 -1.41 15.36
N ILE A 92 47.52 -1.18 14.12
CA ILE A 92 48.02 -1.89 12.93
C ILE A 92 49.03 -1.01 12.19
N ASN A 93 50.27 -1.48 12.08
CA ASN A 93 51.31 -0.81 11.32
C ASN A 93 51.54 -1.48 9.96
N LEU A 94 51.27 -0.78 8.85
CA LEU A 94 51.40 -1.29 7.50
C LEU A 94 52.87 -1.45 7.02
N LYS A 95 53.86 -0.94 7.76
CA LYS A 95 55.29 -1.18 7.51
C LYS A 95 55.80 -2.45 8.18
N ASP A 96 54.95 -3.10 9.01
CA ASP A 96 55.29 -4.29 9.76
C ASP A 96 54.60 -5.52 9.15
N PRO A 97 55.33 -6.62 8.88
CA PRO A 97 54.72 -7.88 8.45
C PRO A 97 53.58 -8.36 9.36
N ALA A 98 53.74 -8.20 10.70
CA ALA A 98 52.72 -8.58 11.64
C ALA A 98 51.40 -7.78 11.47
N GLY A 99 51.49 -6.53 10.99
CA GLY A 99 50.29 -5.74 10.63
C GLY A 99 49.52 -6.37 9.47
N TRP A 100 50.22 -6.85 8.42
CA TRP A 100 49.61 -7.53 7.31
C TRP A 100 49.07 -8.92 7.63
N ASP A 101 49.71 -9.65 8.56
CA ASP A 101 49.17 -10.91 9.08
C ASP A 101 47.85 -10.67 9.80
N THR A 102 47.77 -9.59 10.58
CA THR A 102 46.54 -9.17 11.26
C THR A 102 45.43 -8.85 10.23
N ILE A 103 45.75 -8.06 9.20
CA ILE A 103 44.79 -7.73 8.11
C ILE A 103 44.32 -9.00 7.38
N SER A 104 45.25 -9.90 7.05
CA SER A 104 44.93 -11.17 6.39
C SER A 104 44.02 -12.04 7.27
N ASN A 105 44.21 -12.05 8.57
CA ASN A 105 43.32 -12.73 9.52
C ASN A 105 41.92 -12.10 9.53
N LEU A 106 41.84 -10.77 9.63
CA LEU A 106 40.56 -10.05 9.58
C LEU A 106 39.81 -10.28 8.25
N ALA A 107 40.52 -10.27 7.13
CA ALA A 107 39.95 -10.58 5.82
C ALA A 107 39.40 -12.02 5.74
N ARG A 108 40.10 -12.98 6.35
CA ARG A 108 39.68 -14.39 6.37
C ARG A 108 38.53 -14.67 7.31
N THR A 109 38.51 -14.07 8.52
CA THR A 109 37.49 -14.28 9.54
C THR A 109 36.22 -13.44 9.27
N GLY A 110 36.36 -12.36 8.49
CA GLY A 110 35.33 -11.35 8.28
C GLY A 110 35.23 -10.39 9.47
N VAL A 111 34.59 -9.24 9.24
CA VAL A 111 34.27 -8.25 10.27
C VAL A 111 32.81 -8.51 10.72
N PRO A 112 32.55 -8.69 12.03
CA PRO A 112 31.18 -8.89 12.52
C PRO A 112 30.39 -7.58 12.44
N ASP A 113 29.07 -7.67 12.20
CA ASP A 113 28.19 -6.49 12.15
C ASP A 113 28.22 -5.69 13.45
N SER A 114 28.44 -6.38 14.58
CA SER A 114 28.60 -5.73 15.89
C SER A 114 29.75 -4.72 15.97
N ALA A 115 30.70 -4.79 15.03
CA ALA A 115 31.82 -3.83 14.98
C ALA A 115 31.32 -2.39 14.75
N CYS A 116 30.19 -2.21 14.07
CA CYS A 116 29.61 -0.93 13.68
C CYS A 116 28.27 -0.61 14.38
N THR A 117 27.85 -1.39 15.37
CA THR A 117 26.57 -1.16 16.08
C THR A 117 26.52 0.22 16.73
N ASN A 118 27.63 0.68 17.27
CA ASN A 118 27.77 2.05 17.78
C ASN A 118 28.78 2.84 16.92
N PRO A 119 28.31 3.67 15.97
CA PRO A 119 29.21 4.44 15.12
C PRO A 119 30.08 5.45 15.86
N ALA A 120 29.72 5.85 17.08
CA ALA A 120 30.54 6.75 17.88
C ALA A 120 31.70 6.02 18.57
N ALA A 121 31.59 4.69 18.73
CA ALA A 121 32.57 3.84 19.40
C ALA A 121 32.62 2.45 18.75
N PRO A 122 33.21 2.31 17.55
CA PRO A 122 33.30 1.04 16.85
C PRO A 122 34.17 0.05 17.65
N THR A 123 33.90 -1.25 17.51
CA THR A 123 34.61 -2.31 18.21
C THR A 123 34.98 -3.45 17.26
N LEU A 124 36.25 -3.89 17.30
CA LEU A 124 36.69 -5.05 16.53
C LEU A 124 37.77 -5.80 17.34
N GLY A 125 37.35 -6.80 18.10
CA GLY A 125 38.26 -7.51 19.02
C GLY A 125 38.91 -6.55 20.01
N ALA A 126 40.25 -6.61 20.12
CA ALA A 126 41.05 -5.74 20.97
C ALA A 126 41.63 -4.51 20.26
N HIS A 127 41.25 -4.28 18.99
CA HIS A 127 41.80 -3.16 18.21
C HIS A 127 41.33 -1.80 18.73
N THR A 128 42.20 -0.80 18.53
CA THR A 128 41.97 0.59 18.93
C THR A 128 41.73 1.45 17.70
N PHE A 129 40.83 2.45 17.82
CA PHE A 129 40.39 3.27 16.70
C PHE A 129 40.72 4.74 16.91
N GLY A 130 41.11 5.39 15.83
CA GLY A 130 41.21 6.83 15.74
C GLY A 130 39.84 7.48 15.39
N LYS A 131 39.86 8.81 15.27
CA LYS A 131 38.66 9.57 14.87
C LYS A 131 38.16 9.11 13.49
N GLY A 132 36.89 8.78 13.38
CA GLY A 132 36.26 8.41 12.12
C GLY A 132 36.23 9.54 11.08
N MET A 133 36.42 9.19 9.83
CA MET A 133 36.36 10.05 8.64
C MET A 133 35.07 9.70 7.88
N ALA A 134 34.07 10.57 7.92
CA ALA A 134 32.81 10.34 7.23
C ALA A 134 32.89 10.73 5.76
N SER A 135 32.27 9.95 4.88
CA SER A 135 32.05 10.32 3.48
C SER A 135 30.96 11.39 3.37
N PRO A 136 30.87 12.12 2.26
CA PRO A 136 29.60 12.68 1.81
C PRO A 136 28.55 11.56 1.68
N ALA A 137 27.25 11.94 1.60
CA ALA A 137 26.22 11.00 1.18
C ALA A 137 26.50 10.56 -0.27
N THR A 138 26.23 9.28 -0.59
CA THR A 138 26.32 8.80 -1.98
C THR A 138 25.38 9.60 -2.88
N ASN A 139 25.85 9.92 -4.06
CA ASN A 139 25.06 10.64 -5.08
C ASN A 139 24.14 9.67 -5.86
N SER A 140 23.43 10.19 -6.86
CA SER A 140 22.54 9.42 -7.74
C SER A 140 23.21 8.28 -8.53
N GLU A 141 24.54 8.30 -8.63
CA GLU A 141 25.34 7.21 -9.23
C GLU A 141 25.84 6.22 -8.17
N GLY A 142 25.45 6.42 -6.90
CA GLY A 142 25.89 5.62 -5.75
C GLY A 142 27.32 5.89 -5.31
N LEU A 143 27.95 6.98 -5.76
CA LEU A 143 29.35 7.29 -5.46
C LEU A 143 29.48 8.25 -4.28
N ALA A 144 30.36 7.91 -3.34
CA ALA A 144 30.89 8.80 -2.31
C ALA A 144 32.39 8.58 -2.16
N THR A 145 33.17 9.65 -1.91
CA THR A 145 34.62 9.56 -1.76
C THR A 145 35.08 10.21 -0.46
N ILE A 146 35.86 9.45 0.34
CA ILE A 146 36.62 9.98 1.46
C ILE A 146 38.01 10.30 0.94
N THR A 147 38.40 11.58 1.02
CA THR A 147 39.70 12.07 0.55
C THR A 147 40.66 12.30 1.70
N GLU A 148 41.93 12.59 1.36
CA GLU A 148 42.99 12.96 2.32
C GLU A 148 43.24 11.88 3.39
N MET A 149 43.02 10.61 3.07
CA MET A 149 43.19 9.48 3.99
C MET A 149 44.69 9.17 4.22
N PRO A 150 45.18 9.20 5.46
CA PRO A 150 46.53 8.76 5.81
C PRO A 150 46.77 7.28 5.44
N VAL A 151 48.03 6.92 5.29
CA VAL A 151 48.43 5.51 5.11
C VAL A 151 48.15 4.73 6.40
N GLN A 152 47.08 3.90 6.37
CA GLN A 152 46.57 3.18 7.55
C GLN A 152 45.63 2.04 7.11
N ALA A 153 45.38 1.09 8.03
CA ALA A 153 44.22 0.19 7.95
C ALA A 153 42.97 0.90 8.51
N TYR A 154 41.82 0.67 7.90
CA TYR A 154 40.55 1.29 8.30
C TYR A 154 39.46 0.25 8.44
N LEU A 155 38.69 0.34 9.55
CA LEU A 155 37.37 -0.27 9.64
C LEU A 155 36.35 0.69 8.99
N VAL A 156 35.59 0.20 8.02
CA VAL A 156 34.57 1.00 7.30
C VAL A 156 33.19 0.51 7.69
N CYS A 157 32.37 1.43 8.16
CA CYS A 157 30.99 1.22 8.61
C CYS A 157 30.01 2.02 7.74
N GLU A 158 28.88 1.43 7.37
CA GLU A 158 27.72 2.17 6.85
C GLU A 158 26.99 2.81 8.03
N THR A 159 27.08 4.15 8.14
CA THR A 159 26.60 4.91 9.31
C THR A 159 25.28 5.62 9.09
N THR A 160 24.90 5.91 7.85
CA THR A 160 23.57 6.41 7.48
C THR A 160 23.05 5.59 6.31
N THR A 161 21.77 5.20 6.38
CA THR A 161 21.14 4.30 5.41
C THR A 161 19.76 4.83 5.08
N PRO A 162 19.32 4.91 3.80
CA PRO A 162 17.94 5.17 3.41
C PRO A 162 16.96 4.16 4.03
N GLY A 163 15.70 4.58 4.23
CA GLY A 163 14.71 3.78 4.94
C GLY A 163 14.23 2.52 4.21
N ASP A 164 14.40 2.45 2.90
CA ASP A 164 14.07 1.30 2.05
C ASP A 164 15.14 0.19 2.06
N ILE A 165 16.28 0.43 2.70
CA ILE A 165 17.33 -0.57 2.85
C ILE A 165 17.08 -1.45 4.07
N VAL A 166 16.86 -2.74 3.83
CA VAL A 166 16.62 -3.75 4.89
C VAL A 166 17.87 -4.52 5.27
N GLN A 167 18.86 -4.59 4.39
CA GLN A 167 20.17 -5.15 4.71
C GLN A 167 21.25 -4.15 4.35
N LYS A 168 21.95 -3.65 5.38
CA LYS A 168 23.11 -2.77 5.24
C LYS A 168 24.32 -3.54 4.71
N ALA A 169 25.27 -2.82 4.11
CA ALA A 169 26.54 -3.43 3.77
C ALA A 169 27.26 -3.89 5.05
N LYS A 170 27.87 -5.06 4.97
CA LYS A 170 28.71 -5.56 6.08
C LYS A 170 29.87 -4.60 6.34
N PRO A 171 30.25 -4.41 7.59
CA PRO A 171 31.50 -3.75 7.91
C PRO A 171 32.68 -4.48 7.26
N PHE A 172 33.66 -3.73 6.81
CA PHE A 172 34.86 -4.31 6.20
C PHE A 172 36.11 -3.53 6.59
N VAL A 173 37.26 -4.21 6.44
CA VAL A 173 38.57 -3.59 6.62
C VAL A 173 39.17 -3.31 5.25
N VAL A 174 39.72 -2.12 5.08
CA VAL A 174 40.46 -1.70 3.89
C VAL A 174 41.78 -1.05 4.32
N THR A 175 42.81 -1.14 3.46
CA THR A 175 44.09 -0.46 3.68
C THR A 175 44.28 0.64 2.65
N ILE A 176 44.86 1.75 3.07
CA ILE A 176 45.43 2.77 2.22
C ILE A 176 46.96 2.77 2.47
N PRO A 177 47.80 2.38 1.51
CA PRO A 177 47.42 1.87 0.18
C PRO A 177 46.92 0.42 0.23
N HIS A 178 46.24 0.01 -0.85
CA HIS A 178 45.81 -1.36 -1.10
C HIS A 178 46.78 -2.04 -2.10
N PRO A 179 47.15 -3.32 -1.90
CA PRO A 179 47.96 -4.04 -2.92
C PRO A 179 47.14 -4.19 -4.19
N ASN A 180 47.74 -3.84 -5.35
CA ASN A 180 47.08 -4.04 -6.62
C ASN A 180 47.10 -5.54 -6.98
N THR A 181 45.92 -6.17 -6.99
CA THR A 181 45.76 -7.60 -7.32
C THR A 181 45.30 -7.83 -8.76
N ALA A 182 45.23 -6.78 -9.58
CA ALA A 182 44.90 -6.91 -10.99
C ALA A 182 45.98 -7.65 -11.76
N ALA A 183 45.59 -8.51 -12.71
CA ALA A 183 46.53 -9.28 -13.52
C ALA A 183 47.53 -8.37 -14.23
N GLY A 184 48.83 -8.61 -14.03
CA GLY A 184 49.93 -7.84 -14.62
C GLY A 184 50.28 -6.55 -13.88
N ALA A 185 49.70 -6.28 -12.71
CA ALA A 185 50.00 -5.11 -11.89
C ALA A 185 50.69 -5.47 -10.55
N ASP A 186 51.29 -6.63 -10.48
CA ASP A 186 51.98 -7.14 -9.29
C ASP A 186 53.04 -6.14 -8.77
N GLY A 187 53.05 -5.92 -7.46
CA GLY A 187 54.03 -5.05 -6.81
C GLY A 187 53.66 -3.55 -6.82
N GLN A 188 52.48 -3.19 -7.28
CA GLN A 188 52.00 -1.80 -7.25
C GLN A 188 51.09 -1.57 -6.04
N TRP A 189 51.15 -0.35 -5.50
CA TRP A 189 50.27 0.11 -4.43
C TRP A 189 49.23 1.09 -4.98
N ILE A 190 47.95 0.85 -4.65
CA ILE A 190 46.82 1.73 -4.97
C ILE A 190 46.54 2.61 -3.76
N TYR A 191 46.65 3.93 -3.90
CA TYR A 191 46.34 4.90 -2.85
C TYR A 191 44.88 5.41 -2.98
N ASP A 192 44.34 5.42 -4.19
CA ASP A 192 42.95 5.76 -4.51
C ASP A 192 42.15 4.46 -4.69
N VAL A 193 41.63 3.94 -3.58
CA VAL A 193 41.04 2.60 -3.52
C VAL A 193 39.54 2.66 -3.82
N ASN A 194 39.06 1.76 -4.69
CA ASN A 194 37.65 1.61 -5.02
C ASN A 194 37.05 0.38 -4.32
N VAL A 195 35.86 0.54 -3.70
CA VAL A 195 35.13 -0.52 -3.02
C VAL A 195 33.66 -0.53 -3.45
N TYR A 196 33.03 -1.71 -3.42
CA TYR A 196 31.68 -1.95 -3.99
C TYR A 196 30.75 -2.62 -2.98
N PRO A 197 30.40 -1.96 -1.86
CA PRO A 197 29.49 -2.53 -0.89
C PRO A 197 28.05 -2.60 -1.45
N LYS A 198 27.34 -3.68 -1.14
CA LYS A 198 25.96 -3.94 -1.62
C LYS A 198 24.96 -3.84 -0.48
N ASN A 199 23.73 -3.40 -0.82
CA ASN A 199 22.57 -3.39 0.08
C ASN A 199 21.43 -4.21 -0.52
N GLU A 200 20.48 -4.61 0.33
CA GLU A 200 19.17 -5.11 -0.06
C GLU A 200 18.11 -4.07 0.25
N ALA A 201 17.30 -3.73 -0.74
CA ALA A 201 16.14 -2.86 -0.58
C ALA A 201 14.84 -3.65 -0.54
N ILE A 202 13.80 -3.05 0.01
CA ILE A 202 12.45 -3.59 0.03
C ILE A 202 11.48 -2.58 -0.59
N ASP A 203 10.58 -3.08 -1.42
CA ASP A 203 9.49 -2.32 -2.03
C ASP A 203 8.19 -2.45 -1.23
N VAL A 204 7.23 -1.58 -1.49
CA VAL A 204 5.85 -1.76 -1.06
C VAL A 204 4.91 -1.23 -2.14
N ASP A 205 4.09 -2.12 -2.65
CA ASP A 205 3.05 -1.82 -3.62
C ASP A 205 1.68 -1.81 -2.94
N LYS A 206 0.83 -0.87 -3.31
CA LYS A 206 -0.54 -0.78 -2.86
C LYS A 206 -1.49 -0.54 -4.01
N THR A 207 -2.63 -1.20 -3.98
CA THR A 207 -3.71 -0.97 -4.92
C THR A 207 -5.07 -0.96 -4.20
N ILE A 208 -6.15 -0.75 -4.95
CA ILE A 208 -7.52 -0.83 -4.44
C ILE A 208 -8.30 -1.85 -5.25
N GLN A 209 -9.04 -2.73 -4.58
CA GLN A 209 -9.88 -3.72 -5.25
C GLN A 209 -11.08 -3.04 -5.92
N ALA A 210 -11.48 -3.51 -7.11
CA ALA A 210 -12.63 -2.97 -7.83
C ALA A 210 -13.88 -2.95 -6.96
N GLN A 211 -14.48 -1.76 -6.75
CA GLN A 211 -15.60 -1.57 -5.82
C GLN A 211 -16.85 -2.35 -6.22
N LYS A 212 -17.01 -2.69 -7.51
CA LYS A 212 -18.09 -3.58 -8.00
C LYS A 212 -18.17 -4.94 -7.30
N LEU A 213 -17.06 -5.41 -6.71
CA LEU A 213 -16.99 -6.68 -5.98
C LEU A 213 -17.41 -6.52 -4.50
N ASN A 214 -17.44 -5.30 -3.99
CA ASN A 214 -17.61 -5.01 -2.58
C ASN A 214 -18.91 -4.24 -2.25
N GLY A 215 -19.62 -3.73 -3.28
CA GLY A 215 -20.83 -2.91 -3.14
C GLY A 215 -20.56 -1.42 -3.28
N TYR A 216 -21.62 -0.62 -3.51
CA TYR A 216 -21.52 0.80 -3.88
C TYR A 216 -22.04 1.76 -2.80
N GLY A 217 -22.68 1.27 -1.75
CA GLY A 217 -23.27 2.11 -0.70
C GLY A 217 -22.52 2.00 0.63
N VAL A 218 -22.78 2.93 1.56
CA VAL A 218 -22.29 2.81 2.93
C VAL A 218 -22.63 1.44 3.53
N GLY A 219 -21.75 0.92 4.36
CA GLY A 219 -21.78 -0.46 4.85
C GLY A 219 -21.02 -1.44 3.97
N SER A 220 -20.63 -1.06 2.76
CA SER A 220 -19.75 -1.85 1.88
C SER A 220 -18.30 -1.78 2.32
N LEU A 221 -17.51 -2.78 1.94
CA LEU A 221 -16.07 -2.80 2.18
C LEU A 221 -15.33 -1.95 1.14
N ILE A 222 -14.24 -1.31 1.58
CA ILE A 222 -13.13 -0.96 0.72
C ILE A 222 -12.00 -1.93 1.05
N LYS A 223 -11.37 -2.48 0.01
CA LYS A 223 -10.27 -3.42 0.13
C LYS A 223 -9.01 -2.88 -0.54
N PHE A 224 -7.91 -2.89 0.20
CA PHE A 224 -6.60 -2.40 -0.21
C PHE A 224 -5.59 -3.55 -0.22
N PRO A 225 -5.37 -4.22 -1.35
CA PRO A 225 -4.27 -5.16 -1.50
C PRO A 225 -2.93 -4.44 -1.35
N VAL A 226 -2.06 -4.98 -0.49
CA VAL A 226 -0.70 -4.51 -0.25
C VAL A 226 0.25 -5.67 -0.49
N SER A 227 1.36 -5.42 -1.16
CA SER A 227 2.40 -6.42 -1.38
C SER A 227 3.80 -5.83 -1.28
N SER A 228 4.76 -6.68 -0.97
CA SER A 228 6.18 -6.38 -0.93
C SER A 228 6.96 -7.57 -1.49
N THR A 229 8.04 -7.29 -2.20
CA THR A 229 8.91 -8.35 -2.71
C THR A 229 9.89 -8.79 -1.63
N ALA A 230 9.94 -10.08 -1.33
CA ALA A 230 10.94 -10.62 -0.41
C ALA A 230 12.36 -10.45 -0.99
N PRO A 231 13.25 -9.66 -0.36
CA PRO A 231 14.62 -9.48 -0.85
C PRO A 231 15.44 -10.76 -0.73
N THR A 232 16.51 -10.83 -1.51
CA THR A 232 17.48 -11.93 -1.44
C THR A 232 18.47 -11.67 -0.32
N LEU A 233 18.35 -12.39 0.77
CA LEU A 233 19.26 -12.24 1.90
C LEU A 233 20.46 -13.18 1.81
N ASP A 234 21.60 -12.75 2.33
CA ASP A 234 22.77 -13.62 2.54
C ASP A 234 22.42 -14.85 3.39
N ALA A 235 23.20 -15.93 3.25
CA ALA A 235 22.96 -17.19 3.97
C ALA A 235 22.86 -17.00 5.51
N LYS A 236 23.70 -16.14 6.06
CA LYS A 236 23.75 -15.83 7.50
C LYS A 236 23.00 -14.54 7.89
N SER A 237 22.27 -13.93 6.97
CA SER A 237 21.41 -12.77 7.22
C SER A 237 19.99 -13.24 7.51
N PHE A 238 19.39 -12.78 8.60
CA PHE A 238 18.05 -13.20 9.04
C PHE A 238 17.20 -11.99 9.36
N TYR A 239 15.89 -12.07 9.09
CA TYR A 239 14.95 -11.04 9.52
C TYR A 239 14.88 -10.98 11.04
N LYS A 240 14.96 -9.77 11.59
CA LYS A 240 14.58 -9.46 12.96
C LYS A 240 13.07 -9.42 13.07
N TYR A 241 12.44 -8.78 12.09
CA TYR A 241 10.99 -8.70 11.87
C TYR A 241 10.68 -8.40 10.41
N PHE A 242 9.47 -8.73 10.01
CA PHE A 242 8.83 -8.31 8.77
C PHE A 242 7.36 -8.05 9.06
N GLN A 243 6.88 -6.84 8.80
CA GLN A 243 5.52 -6.43 9.08
C GLN A 243 4.97 -5.59 7.92
N LEU A 244 3.76 -5.92 7.46
CA LEU A 244 2.94 -5.04 6.64
C LEU A 244 2.06 -4.21 7.58
N ARG A 245 1.99 -2.89 7.38
CA ARG A 245 1.24 -1.97 8.23
C ARG A 245 0.42 -1.03 7.38
N ASP A 246 -0.83 -0.80 7.81
CA ASP A 246 -1.74 0.14 7.16
C ASP A 246 -2.53 0.90 8.23
N THR A 247 -2.60 2.23 8.10
CA THR A 247 -3.46 3.07 8.95
C THR A 247 -4.62 3.55 8.12
N LEU A 248 -5.76 2.92 8.31
CA LEU A 248 -6.98 3.15 7.54
C LEU A 248 -7.68 4.44 7.98
N ASP A 249 -8.43 5.04 7.07
CA ASP A 249 -9.19 6.26 7.32
C ASP A 249 -10.24 6.06 8.45
N ASP A 250 -10.50 7.08 9.25
CA ASP A 250 -11.43 7.05 10.40
C ASP A 250 -12.90 6.84 10.00
N ARG A 251 -13.24 7.05 8.74
CA ARG A 251 -14.54 6.75 8.15
C ARG A 251 -14.76 5.26 7.87
N LEU A 252 -13.73 4.43 8.06
CA LEU A 252 -13.81 2.98 7.94
C LEU A 252 -13.93 2.34 9.32
N THR A 253 -14.86 1.40 9.46
CA THR A 253 -15.06 0.59 10.68
C THR A 253 -14.79 -0.88 10.43
N ALA A 254 -14.66 -1.66 11.50
CA ALA A 254 -14.32 -3.09 11.42
C ALA A 254 -13.04 -3.31 10.57
N VAL A 255 -12.03 -2.46 10.79
CA VAL A 255 -10.78 -2.52 10.06
C VAL A 255 -10.00 -3.77 10.42
N THR A 256 -9.44 -4.45 9.41
CA THR A 256 -8.66 -5.69 9.58
C THR A 256 -7.83 -5.96 8.33
N ALA A 257 -6.96 -6.99 8.40
CA ALA A 257 -6.30 -7.57 7.24
C ALA A 257 -6.72 -9.02 7.01
N THR A 258 -6.82 -9.41 5.76
CA THR A 258 -7.22 -10.74 5.29
C THR A 258 -6.31 -11.18 4.14
N GLU A 259 -6.49 -12.40 3.65
CA GLU A 259 -5.82 -12.92 2.46
C GLU A 259 -4.28 -12.79 2.53
N VAL A 260 -3.70 -13.01 3.75
CA VAL A 260 -2.24 -13.00 3.92
C VAL A 260 -1.62 -14.16 3.15
N SER A 261 -0.65 -13.85 2.30
CA SER A 261 -0.06 -14.85 1.39
C SER A 261 1.42 -14.59 1.10
N LEU A 262 2.11 -15.64 0.72
CA LEU A 262 3.46 -15.63 0.16
C LEU A 262 3.43 -16.40 -1.16
N GLU A 263 3.75 -15.75 -2.27
CA GLU A 263 3.68 -16.32 -3.61
C GLU A 263 4.44 -17.65 -3.70
N GLY A 264 3.75 -18.71 -4.15
CA GLY A 264 4.33 -20.04 -4.29
C GLY A 264 4.57 -20.81 -2.98
N THR A 265 4.16 -20.25 -1.82
CA THR A 265 4.37 -20.86 -0.51
C THR A 265 3.08 -20.84 0.30
N THR A 266 2.68 -22.00 0.85
CA THR A 266 1.51 -22.08 1.74
C THR A 266 1.85 -21.55 3.12
N LEU A 267 1.18 -20.46 3.53
CA LEU A 267 1.22 -19.94 4.88
C LEU A 267 0.17 -20.62 5.76
N GLN A 268 0.55 -20.86 7.01
CA GLN A 268 -0.36 -21.34 8.05
C GLN A 268 -0.79 -20.15 8.94
N PRO A 269 -1.93 -20.22 9.64
CA PRO A 269 -2.33 -19.16 10.58
C PRO A 269 -1.29 -18.87 11.68
N THR A 270 -0.37 -19.79 11.95
CA THR A 270 0.73 -19.65 12.91
C THR A 270 1.95 -18.91 12.35
N ASP A 271 2.01 -18.65 11.04
CA ASP A 271 3.14 -17.98 10.39
C ASP A 271 3.10 -16.45 10.53
N TYR A 272 1.94 -15.90 10.91
CA TYR A 272 1.74 -14.47 11.07
C TYR A 272 0.68 -14.17 12.14
N GLN A 273 0.63 -12.90 12.56
CA GLN A 273 -0.39 -12.34 13.45
C GLN A 273 -0.99 -11.11 12.80
N VAL A 274 -2.31 -10.94 12.94
CA VAL A 274 -3.02 -9.73 12.52
C VAL A 274 -3.50 -9.02 13.77
N ASP A 275 -2.99 -7.81 13.98
CA ASP A 275 -3.35 -6.97 15.13
C ASP A 275 -3.98 -5.68 14.64
N THR A 276 -4.94 -5.17 15.41
CA THR A 276 -5.64 -3.91 15.14
C THR A 276 -5.59 -3.03 16.37
N ASN A 277 -5.04 -1.83 16.22
CA ASN A 277 -5.00 -0.80 17.25
C ASN A 277 -5.58 0.51 16.69
N GLY A 278 -6.83 0.83 17.05
CA GLY A 278 -7.57 1.92 16.44
C GLY A 278 -7.73 1.69 14.93
N GLN A 279 -7.22 2.62 14.13
CA GLN A 279 -7.25 2.53 12.66
C GLN A 279 -6.01 1.84 12.06
N THR A 280 -4.99 1.58 12.87
CA THR A 280 -3.78 0.91 12.42
C THR A 280 -3.94 -0.60 12.50
N VAL A 281 -3.79 -1.26 11.36
CA VAL A 281 -3.80 -2.71 11.20
C VAL A 281 -2.40 -3.17 10.83
N THR A 282 -1.90 -4.22 11.48
CA THR A 282 -0.58 -4.80 11.21
C THR A 282 -0.68 -6.29 10.92
N VAL A 283 0.14 -6.76 10.00
CA VAL A 283 0.38 -8.19 9.73
C VAL A 283 1.85 -8.44 10.03
N THR A 284 2.13 -9.08 11.16
CA THR A 284 3.50 -9.33 11.64
C THR A 284 3.82 -10.82 11.50
N PHE A 285 4.95 -11.13 10.84
CA PHE A 285 5.36 -12.52 10.62
C PHE A 285 6.09 -13.09 11.83
N THR A 286 5.73 -14.32 12.20
CA THR A 286 6.38 -15.09 13.28
C THR A 286 7.72 -15.67 12.82
N ALA A 287 8.47 -16.32 13.72
CA ALA A 287 9.72 -16.99 13.37
C ALA A 287 9.58 -17.95 12.17
N GLU A 288 8.50 -18.74 12.13
CA GLU A 288 8.24 -19.65 11.00
C GLU A 288 7.86 -18.90 9.73
N GLY A 289 7.07 -17.82 9.83
CA GLY A 289 6.76 -16.96 8.70
C GLY A 289 8.01 -16.28 8.13
N LEU A 290 8.87 -15.71 8.97
CA LEU A 290 10.13 -15.09 8.57
C LEU A 290 11.08 -16.08 7.86
N LYS A 291 11.14 -17.31 8.35
CA LYS A 291 11.90 -18.39 7.71
C LYS A 291 11.38 -18.70 6.30
N LYS A 292 10.05 -18.74 6.13
CA LYS A 292 9.42 -18.95 4.83
C LYS A 292 9.69 -17.79 3.86
N ILE A 293 9.62 -16.53 4.34
CA ILE A 293 9.93 -15.35 3.54
C ILE A 293 11.39 -15.40 3.07
N LYS A 294 12.34 -15.69 3.98
CA LYS A 294 13.76 -15.83 3.62
C LYS A 294 14.00 -16.93 2.59
N ALA A 295 13.24 -18.02 2.63
CA ALA A 295 13.35 -19.13 1.68
C ALA A 295 12.72 -18.85 0.31
N ALA A 296 12.02 -17.71 0.14
CA ALA A 296 11.28 -17.34 -1.05
C ALA A 296 11.74 -15.98 -1.64
N PRO A 297 13.04 -15.79 -1.96
CA PRO A 297 13.54 -14.54 -2.51
C PRO A 297 12.85 -14.20 -3.85
N GLY A 298 12.56 -12.93 -4.06
CA GLY A 298 11.87 -12.41 -5.25
C GLY A 298 10.36 -12.72 -5.30
N LYS A 299 9.78 -13.35 -4.27
CA LYS A 299 8.36 -13.66 -4.18
C LYS A 299 7.59 -12.57 -3.44
N LYS A 300 6.33 -12.35 -3.84
CA LYS A 300 5.46 -11.35 -3.21
C LYS A 300 4.91 -11.87 -1.88
N VAL A 301 5.12 -11.08 -0.82
CA VAL A 301 4.46 -11.17 0.48
C VAL A 301 3.29 -10.20 0.43
N SER A 302 2.06 -10.66 0.65
CA SER A 302 0.86 -9.83 0.42
C SER A 302 -0.16 -9.97 1.55
N ALA A 303 -0.96 -8.93 1.73
CA ALA A 303 -2.16 -8.92 2.57
C ALA A 303 -3.21 -7.97 1.99
N VAL A 304 -4.49 -8.20 2.31
CA VAL A 304 -5.58 -7.29 1.94
C VAL A 304 -6.08 -6.58 3.18
N PHE A 305 -5.79 -5.29 3.29
CA PHE A 305 -6.34 -4.43 4.35
C PHE A 305 -7.73 -3.95 3.94
N GLN A 306 -8.67 -3.90 4.86
CA GLN A 306 -10.05 -3.57 4.55
C GLN A 306 -10.78 -2.91 5.71
N GLY A 307 -11.86 -2.17 5.38
CA GLY A 307 -12.80 -1.63 6.34
C GLY A 307 -14.15 -1.32 5.70
N LYS A 308 -15.21 -1.20 6.52
CA LYS A 308 -16.57 -0.83 6.07
C LYS A 308 -16.72 0.68 6.08
N VAL A 309 -17.17 1.24 4.97
CA VAL A 309 -17.47 2.68 4.85
C VAL A 309 -18.68 3.04 5.69
N THR A 310 -18.57 4.10 6.50
CA THR A 310 -19.67 4.61 7.34
C THR A 310 -20.28 5.90 6.81
N LYS A 311 -19.48 6.71 6.09
CA LYS A 311 -19.90 8.01 5.52
C LYS A 311 -18.91 8.48 4.46
N ALA A 312 -19.37 9.34 3.54
CA ALA A 312 -18.48 10.03 2.61
C ALA A 312 -17.58 11.07 3.31
N GLY A 313 -18.16 11.81 4.25
CA GLY A 313 -17.52 12.97 4.88
C GLY A 313 -17.48 14.19 3.95
N SER A 314 -17.03 15.32 4.47
CA SER A 314 -17.13 16.62 3.78
C SER A 314 -16.35 16.67 2.45
N ASN A 315 -15.16 16.07 2.39
CA ASN A 315 -14.34 16.02 1.17
C ASN A 315 -14.62 14.80 0.27
N GLY A 316 -15.33 13.79 0.77
CA GLY A 316 -15.70 12.58 0.03
C GLY A 316 -14.57 11.66 -0.39
N THR A 317 -13.31 12.03 -0.20
CA THR A 317 -12.14 11.27 -0.66
C THR A 317 -11.47 10.55 0.51
N ILE A 318 -11.43 9.24 0.45
CA ILE A 318 -10.68 8.37 1.37
C ILE A 318 -9.33 8.08 0.72
N THR A 319 -8.24 8.54 1.36
CA THR A 319 -6.87 8.29 0.91
C THR A 319 -6.24 7.20 1.76
N ASN A 320 -5.34 6.42 1.17
CA ASN A 320 -4.66 5.38 1.92
C ASN A 320 -3.25 5.07 1.38
N ARG A 321 -2.28 4.87 2.31
CA ARG A 321 -0.91 4.41 2.08
C ARG A 321 -0.59 3.27 3.02
N ALA A 322 0.24 2.35 2.60
CA ALA A 322 0.73 1.26 3.45
C ALA A 322 2.25 1.37 3.65
N GLN A 323 2.75 0.69 4.66
CA GLN A 323 4.16 0.65 5.02
C GLN A 323 4.63 -0.79 5.16
N VAL A 324 5.91 -1.01 4.88
CA VAL A 324 6.64 -2.22 5.27
C VAL A 324 7.65 -1.85 6.34
N ILE A 325 7.62 -2.60 7.45
CA ILE A 325 8.57 -2.44 8.55
C ILE A 325 9.39 -3.72 8.61
N SER A 326 10.65 -3.64 8.19
CA SER A 326 11.53 -4.80 8.14
C SER A 326 12.95 -4.40 8.53
N ASP A 327 13.63 -5.31 9.20
CA ASP A 327 15.06 -5.19 9.50
C ASP A 327 15.70 -6.58 9.56
N THR A 328 16.99 -6.64 9.33
CA THR A 328 17.76 -7.88 9.33
C THR A 328 18.98 -7.79 10.25
N LEU A 329 19.50 -8.93 10.63
CA LEU A 329 20.79 -9.02 11.31
C LEU A 329 21.59 -10.20 10.77
N TYR A 330 22.89 -10.14 10.94
CA TYR A 330 23.81 -11.21 10.59
C TYR A 330 24.08 -12.10 11.79
N ALA A 331 23.80 -13.41 11.69
CA ALA A 331 23.96 -14.37 12.78
C ALA A 331 24.31 -15.77 12.25
N GLU A 332 24.89 -16.62 13.10
CA GLU A 332 25.17 -18.03 12.76
C GLU A 332 23.88 -18.87 12.73
N GLN A 333 22.87 -18.46 13.47
CA GLN A 333 21.57 -19.13 13.56
C GLN A 333 20.44 -18.09 13.51
N PRO A 334 19.22 -18.46 13.07
CA PRO A 334 18.08 -17.57 13.12
C PRO A 334 17.84 -17.01 14.52
N PRO A 335 17.74 -15.70 14.69
CA PRO A 335 17.46 -15.09 15.99
C PRO A 335 16.00 -15.29 16.40
N THR A 336 15.69 -15.06 17.65
CA THR A 336 14.30 -14.84 18.08
C THR A 336 13.81 -13.54 17.43
N PRO A 337 12.64 -13.51 16.80
CA PRO A 337 12.10 -12.29 16.22
C PRO A 337 11.99 -11.16 17.25
N GLU A 338 12.36 -9.96 16.83
CA GLU A 338 12.18 -8.75 17.61
C GLU A 338 10.80 -8.13 17.35
N THR A 339 10.32 -7.32 18.29
CA THR A 339 9.10 -6.54 18.09
C THR A 339 9.40 -5.39 17.13
N PRO A 340 8.62 -5.25 16.02
CA PRO A 340 8.79 -4.11 15.13
C PRO A 340 8.59 -2.77 15.84
N PRO A 341 9.35 -1.72 15.50
CA PRO A 341 9.19 -0.41 16.12
C PRO A 341 7.80 0.19 15.82
N THR A 342 7.21 0.82 16.82
CA THR A 342 5.91 1.51 16.67
C THR A 342 6.04 2.73 15.76
N ASN A 343 7.13 3.48 15.90
CA ASN A 343 7.44 4.65 15.08
C ASN A 343 8.80 4.42 14.40
N PRO A 344 8.82 3.71 13.26
CA PRO A 344 10.06 3.52 12.51
C PRO A 344 10.48 4.84 11.84
N ASP A 345 11.78 5.07 11.76
CA ASP A 345 12.32 6.18 11.01
C ASP A 345 12.20 5.92 9.50
N ASN A 346 11.43 6.76 8.80
CA ASN A 346 11.28 6.77 7.34
C ASN A 346 11.07 5.37 6.70
N PRO A 347 10.02 4.62 7.09
CA PRO A 347 9.79 3.27 6.55
C PRO A 347 9.36 3.34 5.08
N PRO A 348 9.69 2.32 4.27
CA PRO A 348 9.15 2.17 2.93
C PRO A 348 7.63 2.34 2.94
N THR A 349 7.15 3.28 2.14
CA THR A 349 5.74 3.67 2.09
C THR A 349 5.24 3.62 0.65
N SER A 350 4.09 3.01 0.42
CA SER A 350 3.50 2.85 -0.90
C SER A 350 3.08 4.19 -1.51
N ASP A 351 2.83 4.18 -2.81
CA ASP A 351 2.03 5.21 -3.45
C ASP A 351 0.65 5.32 -2.79
N GLU A 352 0.04 6.49 -2.94
CA GLU A 352 -1.30 6.76 -2.44
C GLU A 352 -2.35 6.19 -3.38
N VAL A 353 -3.35 5.53 -2.81
CA VAL A 353 -4.58 5.18 -3.51
C VAL A 353 -5.76 5.95 -2.91
N THR A 354 -6.74 6.28 -3.74
CA THR A 354 -7.91 7.06 -3.33
C THR A 354 -9.21 6.35 -3.68
N SER A 355 -10.25 6.57 -2.86
CA SER A 355 -11.61 6.14 -3.12
C SER A 355 -12.56 7.30 -2.85
N ASN A 356 -13.36 7.67 -3.85
CA ASN A 356 -14.25 8.82 -3.82
C ASN A 356 -15.69 8.38 -3.54
N TRP A 357 -16.32 9.04 -2.59
CA TRP A 357 -17.67 8.79 -2.11
C TRP A 357 -18.46 10.08 -2.03
N GLY A 358 -19.78 10.00 -2.17
CA GLY A 358 -20.65 11.17 -2.09
C GLY A 358 -21.99 10.85 -1.46
N ASP A 359 -22.63 11.86 -0.89
CA ASP A 359 -23.93 11.76 -0.27
C ASP A 359 -25.06 11.91 -1.29
N LEU A 360 -26.20 11.32 -1.00
CA LEU A 360 -27.45 11.52 -1.73
C LEU A 360 -28.59 11.75 -0.74
N SER A 361 -29.27 12.89 -0.85
CA SER A 361 -30.47 13.21 -0.09
C SER A 361 -31.69 13.24 -1.02
N ILE A 362 -32.74 12.51 -0.63
CA ILE A 362 -33.98 12.37 -1.40
C ILE A 362 -35.10 12.99 -0.60
N LYS A 363 -35.92 13.84 -1.24
CA LYS A 363 -37.12 14.45 -0.66
C LYS A 363 -38.37 14.01 -1.43
N LYS A 364 -39.25 13.28 -0.78
CA LYS A 364 -40.56 12.87 -1.29
C LYS A 364 -41.62 13.87 -0.92
N VAL A 365 -42.34 14.43 -1.91
CA VAL A 365 -43.33 15.51 -1.69
C VAL A 365 -44.63 15.32 -2.49
N ASP A 366 -45.68 16.05 -2.07
CA ASP A 366 -46.98 16.12 -2.75
C ASP A 366 -46.96 17.17 -3.86
N THR A 367 -47.44 16.81 -5.07
CA THR A 367 -47.56 17.74 -6.21
C THR A 367 -48.68 18.76 -6.06
N HIS A 368 -49.70 18.47 -5.23
CA HIS A 368 -50.92 19.31 -5.11
C HIS A 368 -50.77 20.48 -4.14
N GLN A 369 -49.70 20.54 -3.37
CA GLN A 369 -49.50 21.67 -2.46
C GLN A 369 -48.94 22.88 -3.23
N GLN A 370 -49.78 23.91 -3.38
CA GLN A 370 -49.37 25.23 -3.85
C GLN A 370 -48.76 26.01 -2.67
N GLY A 371 -47.48 26.35 -2.76
CA GLY A 371 -46.79 27.11 -1.73
C GLY A 371 -45.27 26.83 -1.73
N GLN A 372 -44.51 27.65 -1.01
CA GLN A 372 -43.04 27.54 -0.98
C GLN A 372 -42.50 26.30 -0.29
N THR A 373 -43.32 25.61 0.54
CA THR A 373 -42.88 24.42 1.26
C THR A 373 -43.86 23.27 1.02
N LYS A 374 -43.52 22.36 0.11
CA LYS A 374 -44.28 21.13 -0.08
C LYS A 374 -44.05 20.19 1.11
N ALA A 375 -45.16 19.66 1.69
CA ALA A 375 -45.06 18.71 2.78
C ALA A 375 -44.36 17.43 2.34
N GLY A 376 -43.45 16.92 3.17
CA GLY A 376 -42.82 15.64 2.98
C GLY A 376 -43.79 14.47 3.14
N LEU A 377 -43.59 13.42 2.37
CA LEU A 377 -44.45 12.23 2.37
C LEU A 377 -43.71 11.03 2.99
N GLN A 378 -44.15 10.60 4.15
CA GLN A 378 -43.64 9.44 4.88
C GLN A 378 -44.09 8.12 4.24
N GLY A 379 -43.21 7.09 4.28
CA GLY A 379 -43.55 5.71 3.97
C GLY A 379 -43.46 5.33 2.48
N ALA A 380 -42.97 6.23 1.65
CA ALA A 380 -42.55 5.86 0.29
C ALA A 380 -41.34 4.93 0.34
N GLN A 381 -41.31 3.92 -0.54
CA GLN A 381 -40.17 3.00 -0.64
C GLN A 381 -39.46 3.14 -1.97
N PHE A 382 -38.13 3.11 -1.89
CA PHE A 382 -37.24 3.25 -3.02
C PHE A 382 -36.19 2.14 -3.04
N GLN A 383 -35.71 1.83 -4.23
CA GLN A 383 -34.51 1.05 -4.49
C GLN A 383 -33.54 1.88 -5.33
N LEU A 384 -32.26 1.81 -5.00
CA LEU A 384 -31.19 2.49 -5.72
C LEU A 384 -30.42 1.48 -6.58
N TYR A 385 -30.15 1.82 -7.83
CA TYR A 385 -29.42 1.00 -8.78
C TYR A 385 -28.24 1.74 -9.38
N LYS A 386 -27.27 1.02 -9.90
CA LYS A 386 -26.29 1.60 -10.82
C LYS A 386 -27.01 2.10 -12.09
N ALA A 387 -26.52 3.19 -12.66
CA ALA A 387 -26.88 3.54 -14.02
C ALA A 387 -26.05 2.71 -15.02
N LYS A 388 -26.65 2.33 -16.16
CA LYS A 388 -25.93 1.62 -17.23
C LYS A 388 -24.70 2.39 -17.71
N ASP A 389 -24.84 3.72 -17.84
CA ASP A 389 -23.76 4.63 -18.21
C ASP A 389 -23.40 5.49 -16.99
N ALA A 390 -22.58 4.92 -16.10
CA ALA A 390 -22.29 5.46 -14.77
C ALA A 390 -21.63 6.85 -14.80
N TYR A 391 -20.89 7.19 -15.86
CA TYR A 391 -20.12 8.43 -15.98
C TYR A 391 -20.60 9.33 -17.13
N ALA A 392 -21.84 9.17 -17.56
CA ALA A 392 -22.44 10.02 -18.60
C ALA A 392 -22.59 11.48 -18.11
N ASN A 393 -22.39 12.45 -19.00
CA ASN A 393 -22.62 13.86 -18.69
C ASN A 393 -24.08 14.13 -18.28
N THR A 394 -25.02 13.43 -18.90
CA THR A 394 -26.44 13.43 -18.52
C THR A 394 -26.84 12.02 -18.13
N CYS A 395 -27.30 11.86 -16.88
CA CYS A 395 -27.68 10.55 -16.36
C CYS A 395 -28.94 10.01 -17.03
N SER A 396 -28.90 8.77 -17.49
CA SER A 396 -30.06 8.06 -18.06
C SER A 396 -30.86 7.33 -16.97
N LYS A 397 -32.11 6.99 -17.24
CA LYS A 397 -33.00 6.18 -16.38
C LYS A 397 -32.75 4.67 -16.52
N VAL A 398 -31.79 4.25 -17.33
CA VAL A 398 -31.50 2.84 -17.57
C VAL A 398 -30.67 2.30 -16.45
N LYS A 399 -31.26 1.42 -15.64
CA LYS A 399 -30.58 0.74 -14.51
C LYS A 399 -29.75 -0.45 -14.98
N ASP A 400 -28.71 -0.77 -14.21
CA ASP A 400 -27.84 -1.93 -14.39
C ASP A 400 -27.74 -2.75 -13.10
N GLY A 401 -27.90 -4.08 -13.21
CA GLY A 401 -27.76 -5.04 -12.12
C GLY A 401 -28.86 -4.97 -11.05
N ASP A 402 -28.51 -5.46 -9.86
CA ASP A 402 -29.38 -5.55 -8.69
C ASP A 402 -29.40 -4.25 -7.86
N PRO A 403 -30.42 -4.07 -6.97
CA PRO A 403 -30.46 -2.94 -6.07
C PRO A 403 -29.23 -2.85 -5.18
N ILE A 404 -28.69 -1.64 -5.03
CA ILE A 404 -27.54 -1.36 -4.16
C ILE A 404 -27.98 -1.45 -2.70
N ALA A 405 -27.21 -2.20 -1.92
CA ALA A 405 -27.40 -2.26 -0.48
C ALA A 405 -26.80 -1.01 0.22
N ILE A 406 -27.58 -0.36 1.05
CA ILE A 406 -27.19 0.74 1.93
C ILE A 406 -27.29 0.22 3.37
N ASN A 407 -26.16 0.08 4.05
CA ASN A 407 -26.09 -0.58 5.35
C ASN A 407 -26.79 -1.96 5.37
N GLY A 408 -26.65 -2.72 4.29
CA GLY A 408 -27.25 -4.05 4.13
C GLY A 408 -28.74 -4.03 3.72
N GLN A 409 -29.37 -2.88 3.55
CA GLN A 409 -30.76 -2.75 3.12
C GLN A 409 -30.85 -2.33 1.67
N THR A 410 -31.64 -3.04 0.86
CA THR A 410 -31.90 -2.70 -0.55
C THR A 410 -33.18 -1.88 -0.75
N THR A 411 -34.04 -1.77 0.29
CA THR A 411 -35.24 -0.95 0.27
C THR A 411 -35.10 0.18 1.28
N LEU A 412 -35.20 1.40 0.79
CA LEU A 412 -35.10 2.63 1.56
C LEU A 412 -36.49 3.21 1.77
N THR A 413 -36.84 3.66 2.95
CA THR A 413 -38.17 4.19 3.29
C THR A 413 -38.06 5.63 3.75
N THR A 414 -38.90 6.53 3.22
CA THR A 414 -38.93 7.93 3.63
C THR A 414 -39.42 8.09 5.08
N ASP A 415 -38.76 8.95 5.82
CA ASP A 415 -39.08 9.32 7.20
C ASP A 415 -40.33 10.22 7.31
N ALA A 416 -40.62 10.71 8.53
CA ALA A 416 -41.77 11.60 8.80
C ALA A 416 -41.66 12.93 8.04
N GLN A 417 -40.47 13.34 7.63
CA GLN A 417 -40.21 14.55 6.84
C GLN A 417 -40.22 14.27 5.34
N GLY A 418 -40.44 13.01 4.94
CA GLY A 418 -40.37 12.56 3.55
C GLY A 418 -38.92 12.44 3.04
N ALA A 419 -37.93 12.33 3.91
CA ALA A 419 -36.52 12.30 3.55
C ALA A 419 -35.94 10.89 3.58
N ILE A 420 -34.93 10.66 2.74
CA ILE A 420 -33.99 9.55 2.80
C ILE A 420 -32.59 10.15 2.63
N ASP A 421 -31.72 10.00 3.62
CA ASP A 421 -30.35 10.45 3.56
C ASP A 421 -29.40 9.25 3.44
N ILE A 422 -28.65 9.19 2.36
CA ILE A 422 -27.61 8.18 2.10
C ILE A 422 -26.27 8.88 2.29
N LYS A 423 -25.53 8.51 3.33
CA LYS A 423 -24.28 9.18 3.76
C LYS A 423 -23.02 8.65 3.08
N GLY A 424 -23.16 8.01 1.95
CA GLY A 424 -22.03 7.60 1.09
C GLY A 424 -22.44 6.62 0.02
N LEU A 425 -22.20 7.03 -1.21
CA LEU A 425 -22.27 6.22 -2.42
C LEU A 425 -20.92 6.30 -3.13
N PHE A 426 -20.42 5.16 -3.62
CA PHE A 426 -19.15 5.10 -4.35
C PHE A 426 -19.24 5.92 -5.63
N ILE A 427 -18.23 6.72 -5.91
CA ILE A 427 -18.13 7.50 -7.14
C ILE A 427 -17.05 6.93 -8.04
N SER A 428 -15.82 6.89 -7.57
CA SER A 428 -14.65 6.44 -8.31
C SER A 428 -13.52 6.01 -7.40
N ASP A 429 -12.49 5.43 -7.96
CA ASP A 429 -11.21 5.23 -7.29
C ASP A 429 -10.03 5.65 -8.20
N SER A 430 -8.80 5.61 -7.66
CA SER A 430 -7.57 6.01 -8.34
C SER A 430 -7.07 5.00 -9.38
N ILE A 431 -7.74 3.86 -9.58
CA ILE A 431 -7.32 2.83 -10.52
C ILE A 431 -8.26 2.80 -11.72
N ASP A 432 -7.74 3.07 -12.90
CA ASP A 432 -8.52 3.03 -14.13
C ASP A 432 -8.82 1.59 -14.60
N GLY A 433 -9.92 1.38 -15.30
CA GLY A 433 -10.27 0.09 -15.87
C GLY A 433 -11.75 -0.05 -16.22
N ALA A 434 -12.06 -0.31 -17.49
CA ALA A 434 -13.43 -0.52 -17.95
C ALA A 434 -14.09 -1.74 -17.31
N ASP A 435 -13.32 -2.80 -17.04
CA ASP A 435 -13.78 -4.01 -16.36
C ASP A 435 -14.01 -3.80 -14.85
N ARG A 436 -13.59 -2.67 -14.29
CA ARG A 436 -13.77 -2.31 -12.87
C ARG A 436 -15.09 -1.59 -12.59
N ASP A 437 -15.82 -1.16 -13.60
CA ASP A 437 -16.95 -0.23 -13.50
C ASP A 437 -16.52 1.07 -12.80
N ASN A 438 -15.35 1.57 -13.20
CA ASN A 438 -14.73 2.76 -12.63
C ASN A 438 -14.10 3.64 -13.72
N GLN A 439 -14.27 4.94 -13.59
CA GLN A 439 -13.49 5.96 -14.29
C GLN A 439 -12.58 6.62 -13.26
N LYS A 440 -11.27 6.50 -13.46
CA LYS A 440 -10.26 7.02 -12.55
C LYS A 440 -10.54 8.47 -12.14
N ASP A 441 -10.54 8.72 -10.84
CA ASP A 441 -10.65 10.05 -10.22
C ASP A 441 -11.85 10.89 -10.67
N ALA A 442 -12.90 10.24 -11.19
CA ALA A 442 -14.14 10.93 -11.54
C ALA A 442 -14.77 11.57 -10.29
N THR A 443 -15.29 12.79 -10.43
CA THR A 443 -15.91 13.56 -9.35
C THR A 443 -17.42 13.41 -9.26
N GLU A 444 -18.04 12.72 -10.24
CA GLU A 444 -19.48 12.50 -10.30
C GLU A 444 -19.78 11.09 -10.84
N ARG A 445 -20.87 10.50 -10.34
CA ARG A 445 -21.37 9.20 -10.83
C ARG A 445 -22.90 9.22 -10.92
N CYS A 446 -23.44 8.61 -11.99
CA CYS A 446 -24.86 8.44 -12.21
C CYS A 446 -25.39 7.19 -11.50
N TYR A 447 -26.57 7.33 -10.90
CA TYR A 447 -27.36 6.27 -10.30
C TYR A 447 -28.81 6.35 -10.77
N VAL A 448 -29.59 5.31 -10.50
CA VAL A 448 -31.02 5.24 -10.84
C VAL A 448 -31.81 4.91 -9.59
N LEU A 449 -32.71 5.83 -9.21
CA LEU A 449 -33.63 5.67 -8.10
C LEU A 449 -34.97 5.20 -8.62
N VAL A 450 -35.53 4.13 -8.06
CA VAL A 450 -36.83 3.56 -8.45
C VAL A 450 -37.76 3.57 -7.25
N GLU A 451 -38.90 4.25 -7.38
CA GLU A 451 -39.97 4.18 -6.38
C GLU A 451 -40.71 2.84 -6.52
N THR A 452 -40.73 2.03 -5.47
CA THR A 452 -41.33 0.70 -5.46
C THR A 452 -42.65 0.66 -4.71
N LYS A 453 -42.90 1.66 -3.83
CA LYS A 453 -44.16 1.82 -3.10
C LYS A 453 -44.45 3.29 -2.86
N ALA A 454 -45.64 3.73 -3.21
CA ALA A 454 -46.11 5.09 -2.91
C ALA A 454 -46.52 5.23 -1.44
N PRO A 455 -46.51 6.46 -0.87
CA PRO A 455 -47.06 6.75 0.42
C PRO A 455 -48.56 6.43 0.49
N ALA A 456 -49.11 6.26 1.70
CA ALA A 456 -50.55 6.04 1.89
C ALA A 456 -51.36 7.22 1.34
N GLY A 457 -52.37 6.93 0.53
CA GLY A 457 -53.22 7.92 -0.15
C GLY A 457 -52.70 8.44 -1.48
N TYR A 458 -51.57 7.93 -1.94
CA TYR A 458 -50.93 8.26 -3.23
C TYR A 458 -50.86 7.04 -4.14
N VAL A 459 -50.75 7.26 -5.42
CA VAL A 459 -50.58 6.18 -6.40
C VAL A 459 -49.13 6.11 -6.86
N LEU A 460 -48.58 4.89 -6.93
CA LEU A 460 -47.26 4.64 -7.49
C LEU A 460 -47.28 5.04 -8.99
N PRO A 461 -46.35 5.89 -9.42
CA PRO A 461 -46.21 6.21 -10.85
C PRO A 461 -45.88 4.95 -11.65
N ALA A 462 -46.39 4.88 -12.89
CA ALA A 462 -46.17 3.73 -13.76
C ALA A 462 -44.95 3.93 -14.68
N GLY A 463 -44.24 2.84 -14.98
CA GLY A 463 -43.13 2.82 -15.92
C GLY A 463 -42.04 3.84 -15.60
N ASP A 464 -41.59 4.59 -16.58
CA ASP A 464 -40.51 5.58 -16.47
C ASP A 464 -40.80 6.74 -15.49
N ALA A 465 -42.06 6.95 -15.11
CA ALA A 465 -42.45 7.98 -14.15
C ALA A 465 -42.04 7.58 -12.71
N ALA A 466 -41.89 6.27 -12.40
CA ALA A 466 -41.41 5.77 -11.12
C ALA A 466 -39.86 5.81 -11.02
N VAL A 467 -39.17 6.16 -12.10
CA VAL A 467 -37.72 6.11 -12.22
C VAL A 467 -37.13 7.50 -12.29
N THR A 468 -36.17 7.80 -11.43
CA THR A 468 -35.45 9.06 -11.37
C THR A 468 -33.96 8.81 -11.57
N ALA A 469 -33.37 9.41 -12.61
CA ALA A 469 -31.94 9.44 -12.79
C ALA A 469 -31.33 10.46 -11.81
N VAL A 470 -30.29 10.08 -11.10
CA VAL A 470 -29.63 10.93 -10.10
C VAL A 470 -28.13 10.99 -10.36
N LYS A 471 -27.53 12.15 -10.15
CA LYS A 471 -26.09 12.36 -10.21
C LYS A 471 -25.57 12.62 -8.80
N VAL A 472 -24.62 11.81 -8.36
CA VAL A 472 -23.96 11.94 -7.04
C VAL A 472 -22.59 12.55 -7.28
N LYS A 473 -22.25 13.57 -6.47
CA LYS A 473 -20.96 14.26 -6.49
C LYS A 473 -20.13 13.84 -5.29
N VAL A 474 -18.80 13.94 -5.42
CA VAL A 474 -17.88 13.67 -4.32
C VAL A 474 -18.16 14.63 -3.17
N GLY A 475 -18.21 14.09 -1.95
CA GLY A 475 -18.37 14.84 -0.72
C GLY A 475 -19.79 14.89 -0.18
N GLU A 476 -19.97 15.71 0.84
CA GLU A 476 -21.25 15.89 1.51
C GLU A 476 -22.17 16.79 0.70
N VAL A 477 -23.44 16.38 0.54
CA VAL A 477 -24.46 17.18 -0.13
C VAL A 477 -25.11 18.12 0.91
N ALA A 478 -24.81 19.40 0.79
CA ALA A 478 -25.42 20.42 1.65
C ALA A 478 -26.78 20.93 1.14
N THR A 479 -27.06 20.86 -0.18
CA THR A 479 -28.19 21.60 -0.77
C THR A 479 -28.94 20.91 -1.93
N ASP A 480 -28.39 19.90 -2.57
CA ASP A 480 -28.98 19.30 -3.76
C ASP A 480 -29.80 18.04 -3.43
N ASN A 481 -30.94 18.23 -2.80
CA ASN A 481 -31.88 17.14 -2.57
C ASN A 481 -32.56 16.76 -3.87
N VAL A 482 -32.57 15.48 -4.17
CA VAL A 482 -33.38 14.91 -5.26
C VAL A 482 -34.85 14.94 -4.81
N THR A 483 -35.67 15.78 -5.45
CA THR A 483 -37.11 15.87 -5.16
C THR A 483 -37.88 14.87 -6.04
N VAL A 484 -38.63 13.98 -5.41
CA VAL A 484 -39.55 13.04 -6.08
C VAL A 484 -40.97 13.36 -5.68
N GLU A 485 -41.83 13.57 -6.67
CA GLU A 485 -43.20 14.00 -6.45
C GLU A 485 -44.20 12.86 -6.66
N ASN A 486 -45.26 12.80 -5.85
CA ASN A 486 -46.44 11.97 -6.12
C ASN A 486 -47.72 12.79 -6.11
N THR A 487 -48.67 12.34 -6.91
CA THR A 487 -49.98 12.94 -7.02
C THR A 487 -50.98 12.22 -6.13
N LYS A 488 -51.64 12.97 -5.26
CA LYS A 488 -52.73 12.44 -4.43
C LYS A 488 -53.93 12.06 -5.34
N GLN A 489 -54.49 10.88 -5.10
CA GLN A 489 -55.68 10.48 -5.86
C GLN A 489 -56.89 11.24 -5.33
N SER A 490 -57.71 11.80 -6.26
CA SER A 490 -59.06 12.24 -5.93
C SER A 490 -59.94 11.01 -5.80
N VAL A 491 -60.47 10.81 -4.61
CA VAL A 491 -61.44 9.75 -4.36
C VAL A 491 -62.85 10.33 -4.52
N PRO A 492 -63.86 9.58 -4.99
CA PRO A 492 -65.26 10.02 -4.97
C PRO A 492 -65.63 10.40 -3.55
N GLY A 493 -66.34 11.49 -3.40
CA GLY A 493 -66.86 11.89 -2.05
C GLY A 493 -67.68 10.74 -1.45
N LEU A 494 -67.44 10.44 -0.20
CA LEU A 494 -68.27 9.49 0.53
C LEU A 494 -69.69 10.02 0.62
N PRO A 495 -70.72 9.16 0.51
CA PRO A 495 -72.08 9.59 0.72
C PRO A 495 -72.22 10.32 2.05
N LEU A 496 -72.82 11.49 2.03
CA LEU A 496 -73.11 12.24 3.26
C LEU A 496 -74.20 11.50 4.06
N THR A 497 -73.81 10.73 5.06
CA THR A 497 -74.73 9.99 5.94
C THR A 497 -75.13 10.78 7.19
N GLY A 498 -74.63 12.03 7.34
CA GLY A 498 -74.97 12.93 8.45
C GLY A 498 -76.15 13.87 8.14
N ALA A 499 -76.46 14.80 9.02
CA ALA A 499 -77.57 15.74 8.93
C ALA A 499 -77.66 16.52 7.60
N ASN A 500 -76.52 16.86 7.00
CA ASN A 500 -76.45 17.52 5.68
C ASN A 500 -76.83 16.60 4.51
N GLY A 501 -76.56 15.30 4.60
CA GLY A 501 -76.98 14.30 3.60
C GLY A 501 -78.50 14.09 3.66
N MET A 502 -79.06 14.11 4.83
CA MET A 502 -80.50 14.02 5.05
C MET A 502 -81.25 15.27 4.51
N LEU A 503 -80.64 16.46 4.61
CA LEU A 503 -81.16 17.70 4.03
C LEU A 503 -81.21 17.64 2.48
N ILE A 504 -80.22 17.11 1.83
CA ILE A 504 -80.16 16.95 0.39
C ILE A 504 -81.19 15.89 -0.07
N LEU A 505 -81.31 14.77 0.62
CA LEU A 505 -82.32 13.75 0.35
C LEU A 505 -83.75 14.25 0.58
N THR A 506 -83.99 15.01 1.64
CA THR A 506 -85.33 15.61 1.93
C THR A 506 -85.68 16.70 0.92
N ALA A 507 -84.73 17.54 0.47
CA ALA A 507 -84.95 18.55 -0.56
C ALA A 507 -85.22 17.91 -1.94
N SER A 508 -84.49 16.86 -2.28
CA SER A 508 -84.73 16.11 -3.53
C SER A 508 -86.08 15.38 -3.51
N GLY A 509 -86.44 14.77 -2.38
CA GLY A 509 -87.75 14.12 -2.18
C GLY A 509 -88.87 15.08 -2.25
N ALA A 510 -88.75 16.27 -1.63
CA ALA A 510 -89.79 17.34 -1.68
C ALA A 510 -89.97 17.90 -3.09
N SER A 511 -88.88 18.04 -3.84
CA SER A 511 -88.91 18.48 -5.26
C SER A 511 -89.62 17.46 -6.18
N LEU A 512 -89.40 16.17 -6.01
CA LEU A 512 -90.08 15.11 -6.71
C LEU A 512 -91.56 15.03 -6.32
N LEU A 513 -91.92 15.24 -5.06
CA LEU A 513 -93.29 15.30 -4.60
C LEU A 513 -94.04 16.52 -5.22
N MET A 514 -93.39 17.68 -5.25
CA MET A 514 -94.00 18.87 -5.91
C MET A 514 -94.22 18.68 -7.42
N ILE A 515 -93.32 18.01 -8.12
CA ILE A 515 -93.49 17.68 -9.52
C ILE A 515 -94.63 16.68 -9.70
N ALA A 516 -94.72 15.65 -8.81
CA ALA A 516 -95.83 14.68 -8.87
C ALA A 516 -97.20 15.32 -8.58
N VAL A 517 -97.27 16.15 -7.60
CA VAL A 517 -98.54 16.90 -7.23
C VAL A 517 -98.84 17.91 -8.35
N GLY A 518 -97.81 18.61 -8.86
CA GLY A 518 -98.04 19.55 -9.97
C GLY A 518 -98.51 18.85 -11.21
N SER A 519 -98.06 17.69 -11.58
CA SER A 519 -98.51 16.91 -12.69
C SER A 519 -99.94 16.39 -12.58
N VAL A 520 -100.33 15.97 -11.36
CA VAL A 520 -101.71 15.56 -11.02
C VAL A 520 -102.68 16.74 -11.03
N LEU A 521 -102.27 17.91 -10.59
CA LEU A 521 -103.06 19.12 -10.68
C LEU A 521 -103.28 19.60 -12.11
N VAL A 522 -102.25 19.55 -12.95
CA VAL A 522 -102.30 19.90 -14.36
C VAL A 522 -103.19 18.90 -15.11
N ALA A 523 -103.12 17.60 -14.81
CA ALA A 523 -103.98 16.59 -15.43
C ALA A 523 -105.49 16.83 -15.08
N ARG A 524 -105.81 17.15 -13.83
CA ARG A 524 -107.13 17.48 -13.38
C ARG A 524 -107.68 18.80 -13.92
N TYR A 525 -106.78 19.73 -14.28
CA TYR A 525 -107.20 21.00 -14.94
C TYR A 525 -107.45 20.85 -16.40
N ARG A 526 -106.95 19.81 -17.04
CA ARG A 526 -107.25 19.47 -18.50
C ARG A 526 -108.50 18.64 -18.65
N GLU A 527 -109.05 18.07 -17.64
CA GLU A 527 -110.29 17.29 -17.64
C GLU A 527 -111.51 18.08 -17.22
N ARG A 528 -111.39 19.39 -17.02
CA ARG A 528 -112.51 20.35 -16.84
C ARG A 528 -112.47 21.27 -18.12
#